data_6020f1fcccaf117790561e23ec5d34ca
#
_entry.id   6020f1fcccaf117790561e23ec5d34ca
#
_cell.length_a   1.000
_cell.length_b   1.000
_cell.length_c   1.000
_cell.angle_alpha   90.00
_cell.angle_beta   90.00
_cell.angle_gamma   90.00
#
_symmetry.space_group_name_H-M   'P 1'
#
loop_
_entity.id
_entity.type
_entity.pdbx_description
1 polymer ?
#
loop_
_entity_poly.entity_id
_entity_poly.type
_entity_poly.pdbx_seq_one_letter_code
_entity_poly.pdbx_strand_id
1 'polypeptide(L)'
;MSNARFVDEPPQVINQADLDLANEKLESRDESSANGNTSSEDAVKKEVDNTPGATHGEHRSNGNGAKLERLGTNDKYEITEDDCYDELGYSFPKWKKWTILTVIFWVQVSMNFNTSLYSNAIPGIQEEFGVSAQAARCGAMIFLVLYAFGCELWAPWSEEFGRWPILQLSLLFVNIWQIPVALAPNFATILVGRALGGLSSAGGSVTLGMIADLFESDKQQYAVAYVVFSSVFGSVLGPIVGGFTEEYLNWRWSIWVQLIFGVAIQLIHAFTVPETRSTILMNRIAKKRRAAGHPNIWGPDELVPFADRFSMKEVISTWVRPFKMFVTEPIVLVLSLLSGFSDALIFMFIQSFALVYKQWNFTTVDIGLAFIPIGIGYVIAWLAFIPAIKRNIKERKAKPQDDRAQYESRLWFLLYTAPCLPIGLIGFAWTIQGPPIHWIGSMVFAAIVGIANYAIYMATIDYMICAYGPYSASATGGNGFARDFLAGILTLAAEPFFLRINPASGKNLEYACTILFCIAFVLVAAVFVIYWKGPALRARSPFAMKLADAKDDAGGRRPSHVEGGADTSTANTGDNAPDRPPYVRQRSQNSRFFGESRVTPRGTPRGTPSASRANSRANSRANSPSRRK
;
A
#
# COMPACT_ATOMS: atom_id res chain seq x y z
N MET A 1 12.25 51.11 -3.79
CA MET A 1 13.51 51.44 -4.50
C MET A 1 14.48 50.30 -4.21
N SER A 2 14.73 49.49 -5.12
CA SER A 2 15.94 48.79 -5.57
C SER A 2 15.54 47.59 -6.42
N ASN A 3 15.72 47.75 -7.72
CA ASN A 3 15.55 46.74 -8.77
C ASN A 3 16.72 45.76 -8.72
N ALA A 4 16.45 44.46 -8.59
CA ALA A 4 17.39 43.42 -9.01
C ALA A 4 16.81 42.74 -10.25
N ARG A 5 17.48 43.01 -11.40
CA ARG A 5 17.23 42.33 -12.66
C ARG A 5 17.81 40.91 -12.58
N PHE A 6 16.99 39.92 -12.85
CA PHE A 6 17.44 38.59 -13.23
C PHE A 6 17.88 38.66 -14.71
N VAL A 7 19.12 38.30 -14.95
CA VAL A 7 19.67 38.09 -16.29
C VAL A 7 19.50 36.62 -16.61
N ASP A 8 18.72 36.31 -17.64
CA ASP A 8 18.63 35.01 -18.27
C ASP A 8 19.95 34.71 -19.00
N GLU A 9 20.71 33.73 -18.52
CA GLU A 9 21.77 33.10 -19.31
C GLU A 9 21.17 31.95 -20.14
N PRO A 10 21.46 31.91 -21.46
CA PRO A 10 21.03 30.81 -22.32
C PRO A 10 21.82 29.52 -22.01
N PRO A 11 21.28 28.34 -22.28
CA PRO A 11 21.97 27.08 -22.04
C PRO A 11 23.24 26.98 -22.89
N GLN A 12 24.36 26.69 -22.23
CA GLN A 12 25.65 26.49 -22.90
C GLN A 12 25.56 25.27 -23.83
N VAL A 13 25.77 25.53 -25.10
CA VAL A 13 25.97 24.50 -26.13
C VAL A 13 27.35 23.88 -25.86
N ILE A 14 27.40 22.62 -25.45
CA ILE A 14 28.64 21.86 -25.31
C ILE A 14 29.25 21.72 -26.70
N ASN A 15 30.43 22.28 -26.88
CA ASN A 15 31.13 22.31 -28.16
C ASN A 15 31.76 20.93 -28.43
N GLN A 16 31.73 20.47 -29.68
CA GLN A 16 32.27 19.17 -30.09
C GLN A 16 33.75 18.99 -29.68
N ALA A 17 34.49 20.09 -29.56
CA ALA A 17 35.88 20.11 -29.09
C ALA A 17 36.07 19.66 -27.63
N ASP A 18 35.07 19.88 -26.76
CA ASP A 18 35.13 19.46 -25.36
C ASP A 18 34.83 17.95 -25.18
N LEU A 19 34.10 17.36 -26.14
CA LEU A 19 33.84 15.92 -26.21
C LEU A 19 35.07 15.15 -26.73
N ASP A 20 35.78 15.74 -27.69
CA ASP A 20 37.00 15.16 -28.26
C ASP A 20 38.16 15.18 -27.25
N LEU A 21 38.26 16.23 -26.42
CA LEU A 21 39.26 16.33 -25.34
C LEU A 21 38.99 15.36 -24.18
N ALA A 22 37.72 15.01 -23.98
CA ALA A 22 37.34 14.01 -22.98
C ALA A 22 37.64 12.56 -23.42
N ASN A 23 37.51 12.31 -24.72
CA ASN A 23 37.85 11.02 -25.33
C ASN A 23 39.38 10.81 -25.40
N GLU A 24 40.15 11.83 -25.72
CA GLU A 24 41.63 11.79 -25.75
C GLU A 24 42.23 11.52 -24.34
N LYS A 25 41.58 12.05 -23.27
CA LYS A 25 41.95 11.74 -21.87
C LYS A 25 41.56 10.32 -21.41
N LEU A 26 40.61 9.67 -22.06
CA LEU A 26 40.26 8.28 -21.79
C LEU A 26 41.23 7.32 -22.49
N GLU A 27 41.62 7.60 -23.75
CA GLU A 27 42.60 6.80 -24.50
C GLU A 27 44.01 6.89 -23.90
N SER A 28 44.45 8.05 -23.42
CA SER A 28 45.76 8.20 -22.76
C SER A 28 45.85 7.50 -21.38
N ARG A 29 44.73 7.08 -20.81
CA ARG A 29 44.72 6.32 -19.56
C ARG A 29 44.85 4.80 -19.76
N ASP A 30 44.46 4.31 -20.93
CA ASP A 30 44.62 2.88 -21.29
C ASP A 30 46.03 2.54 -21.80
N GLU A 31 46.76 3.48 -22.39
CA GLU A 31 48.15 3.28 -22.82
C GLU A 31 49.19 3.29 -21.68
N SER A 32 48.87 3.88 -20.54
CA SER A 32 49.80 3.91 -19.38
C SER A 32 49.80 2.65 -18.53
N SER A 33 48.92 1.67 -18.80
CA SER A 33 48.84 0.38 -18.08
C SER A 33 49.54 -0.77 -18.82
N ALA A 34 50.11 -0.54 -19.99
CA ALA A 34 50.67 -1.61 -20.86
C ALA A 34 52.20 -1.71 -20.90
N ASN A 35 52.97 -0.96 -20.07
CA ASN A 35 54.43 -1.05 -20.11
C ASN A 35 55.02 -1.27 -18.70
N GLY A 36 55.45 -2.49 -18.43
CA GLY A 36 56.28 -2.82 -17.26
C GLY A 36 56.29 -4.29 -16.88
N ASN A 37 56.95 -5.15 -17.59
CA ASN A 37 58.11 -5.95 -17.18
C ASN A 37 58.38 -7.12 -18.11
N THR A 38 59.53 -7.05 -18.72
CA THR A 38 60.25 -8.12 -19.43
C THR A 38 61.29 -8.77 -18.52
N SER A 39 61.50 -10.05 -18.75
CA SER A 39 62.68 -10.93 -18.57
C SER A 39 62.35 -12.16 -17.71
N SER A 40 62.68 -13.37 -18.04
CA SER A 40 63.63 -14.05 -18.90
C SER A 40 63.32 -15.59 -18.89
N GLU A 41 63.51 -16.20 -20.05
CA GLU A 41 64.11 -17.54 -20.32
C GLU A 41 63.69 -18.76 -19.43
N ASP A 42 63.23 -19.90 -19.93
CA ASP A 42 63.88 -20.81 -20.84
C ASP A 42 62.95 -21.92 -21.37
N ALA A 43 63.36 -22.46 -22.50
CA ALA A 43 62.79 -23.49 -23.35
C ALA A 43 62.55 -24.83 -22.67
N VAL A 44 61.59 -25.62 -23.16
CA VAL A 44 61.78 -26.97 -23.75
C VAL A 44 60.47 -27.50 -24.39
N LYS A 45 60.63 -28.04 -25.60
CA LYS A 45 59.68 -28.76 -26.50
C LYS A 45 59.05 -30.01 -25.87
N LYS A 46 57.79 -30.32 -26.17
CA LYS A 46 57.35 -31.46 -27.03
C LYS A 46 55.82 -31.67 -27.01
N GLU A 47 55.28 -31.72 -28.21
CA GLU A 47 54.38 -32.73 -28.85
C GLU A 47 53.07 -33.16 -28.16
N VAL A 48 51.99 -32.80 -28.87
CA VAL A 48 50.84 -33.61 -29.38
C VAL A 48 50.17 -34.59 -28.43
N ASP A 49 48.89 -34.35 -28.08
CA ASP A 49 47.79 -35.21 -28.50
C ASP A 49 46.39 -34.60 -28.18
N ASN A 50 45.41 -34.97 -29.00
CA ASN A 50 44.01 -34.56 -29.01
C ASN A 50 43.22 -35.22 -27.88
N THR A 51 42.32 -34.47 -27.24
CA THR A 51 40.88 -34.71 -27.04
C THR A 51 40.28 -33.75 -25.98
N PRO A 52 38.97 -33.41 -26.02
CA PRO A 52 38.43 -32.28 -25.32
C PRO A 52 37.94 -32.62 -23.90
N GLY A 53 38.35 -31.83 -22.94
CA GLY A 53 37.89 -31.92 -21.56
C GLY A 53 37.69 -30.53 -20.97
N ALA A 54 36.50 -30.31 -20.52
CA ALA A 54 36.06 -29.10 -19.83
C ALA A 54 36.88 -28.82 -18.57
N THR A 55 37.32 -27.60 -18.37
CA THR A 55 37.67 -27.10 -17.02
C THR A 55 37.16 -25.70 -16.82
N HIS A 56 36.37 -25.58 -15.78
CA HIS A 56 35.88 -24.36 -15.15
C HIS A 56 37.04 -23.49 -14.66
N GLY A 57 36.97 -22.19 -14.99
CA GLY A 57 37.70 -21.13 -14.35
C GLY A 57 36.73 -19.99 -14.06
N GLU A 58 36.34 -19.87 -12.79
CA GLU A 58 35.51 -18.78 -12.31
C GLU A 58 36.30 -17.47 -12.32
N HIS A 59 35.90 -16.53 -13.15
CA HIS A 59 36.15 -15.11 -12.95
C HIS A 59 34.82 -14.40 -12.70
N ARG A 60 34.57 -14.09 -11.44
CA ARG A 60 33.55 -13.13 -11.03
C ARG A 60 33.94 -11.73 -11.50
N SER A 61 33.34 -11.24 -12.57
CA SER A 61 33.29 -9.82 -12.88
C SER A 61 31.94 -9.51 -13.50
N ASN A 62 31.28 -8.51 -12.93
CA ASN A 62 30.09 -7.77 -13.40
C ASN A 62 29.14 -8.55 -14.35
N GLY A 63 28.24 -9.32 -13.76
CA GLY A 63 27.38 -10.27 -14.48
C GLY A 63 26.30 -9.70 -15.40
N ASN A 64 26.10 -8.40 -15.48
CA ASN A 64 24.98 -7.83 -16.24
C ASN A 64 25.36 -7.45 -17.69
N GLY A 65 26.59 -7.04 -17.96
CA GLY A 65 27.03 -6.74 -19.33
C GLY A 65 27.26 -7.99 -20.19
N ALA A 66 27.83 -9.04 -19.61
CA ALA A 66 28.17 -10.28 -20.32
C ALA A 66 26.94 -11.16 -20.70
N LYS A 67 25.79 -10.95 -20.08
CA LYS A 67 24.55 -11.69 -20.39
C LYS A 67 23.82 -11.10 -21.59
N LEU A 68 23.96 -9.78 -21.80
CA LEU A 68 23.43 -9.07 -22.97
C LEU A 68 24.16 -9.39 -24.27
N GLU A 69 25.47 -9.69 -24.22
CA GLU A 69 26.27 -10.01 -25.40
C GLU A 69 26.05 -11.44 -25.95
N ARG A 70 25.49 -12.35 -25.15
CA ARG A 70 25.27 -13.77 -25.54
C ARG A 70 23.94 -14.07 -26.19
N LEU A 71 23.06 -13.06 -26.33
CA LEU A 71 21.77 -13.23 -27.00
C LEU A 71 21.97 -13.11 -28.52
N GLY A 72 21.69 -14.20 -29.23
CA GLY A 72 21.64 -14.20 -30.68
C GLY A 72 20.70 -13.14 -31.20
N THR A 73 20.95 -12.63 -32.40
CA THR A 73 20.28 -11.47 -33.03
C THR A 73 18.76 -11.57 -33.15
N ASN A 74 18.13 -12.69 -32.79
CA ASN A 74 16.68 -12.94 -32.90
C ASN A 74 15.96 -13.20 -31.58
N ASP A 75 16.66 -13.32 -30.43
CA ASP A 75 16.02 -13.63 -29.16
C ASP A 75 15.57 -12.35 -28.43
N LYS A 76 14.27 -12.21 -28.21
CA LYS A 76 13.69 -11.14 -27.41
C LYS A 76 14.05 -11.32 -25.95
N TYR A 77 14.72 -10.35 -25.35
CA TYR A 77 15.08 -10.34 -23.93
C TYR A 77 14.10 -9.47 -23.14
N GLU A 78 13.38 -10.10 -22.20
CA GLU A 78 12.54 -9.37 -21.26
C GLU A 78 13.40 -8.80 -20.13
N ILE A 79 13.38 -7.47 -19.97
CA ILE A 79 14.11 -6.77 -18.91
C ILE A 79 13.51 -7.10 -17.55
N THR A 80 14.36 -7.38 -16.58
CA THR A 80 13.98 -7.69 -15.21
C THR A 80 14.23 -6.49 -14.28
N GLU A 81 13.64 -6.49 -13.07
CA GLU A 81 13.92 -5.46 -12.05
C GLU A 81 15.41 -5.40 -11.69
N ASP A 82 16.13 -6.52 -11.77
CA ASP A 82 17.56 -6.59 -11.50
C ASP A 82 18.40 -5.86 -12.54
N ASP A 83 17.97 -5.90 -13.82
CA ASP A 83 18.68 -5.28 -14.93
C ASP A 83 18.56 -3.75 -14.97
N CYS A 84 17.59 -3.19 -14.24
CA CYS A 84 17.31 -1.76 -14.21
C CYS A 84 17.07 -1.19 -12.81
N TYR A 85 17.54 -1.90 -11.76
CA TYR A 85 17.32 -1.53 -10.37
C TYR A 85 17.66 -0.07 -10.06
N ASP A 86 18.76 0.43 -10.63
CA ASP A 86 19.23 1.81 -10.40
C ASP A 86 18.31 2.90 -11.02
N GLU A 87 17.47 2.52 -11.99
CA GLU A 87 16.52 3.42 -12.65
C GLU A 87 15.10 3.31 -12.06
N LEU A 88 14.84 2.34 -11.16
CA LEU A 88 13.53 2.13 -10.53
C LEU A 88 13.31 3.00 -9.29
N GLY A 89 12.07 3.07 -8.83
CA GLY A 89 11.65 3.83 -7.65
C GLY A 89 12.45 3.49 -6.38
N TYR A 90 12.90 2.23 -6.26
CA TYR A 90 13.73 1.76 -5.13
C TYR A 90 15.08 2.47 -5.01
N SER A 91 15.63 2.98 -6.12
CA SER A 91 16.93 3.66 -6.16
C SER A 91 16.84 5.17 -6.09
N PHE A 92 15.63 5.73 -6.06
CA PHE A 92 15.49 7.18 -5.93
C PHE A 92 16.19 7.70 -4.68
N PRO A 93 16.84 8.87 -4.74
CA PRO A 93 17.49 9.47 -3.60
C PRO A 93 16.47 9.73 -2.47
N LYS A 94 16.92 9.64 -1.22
CA LYS A 94 16.04 9.72 -0.04
C LYS A 94 15.15 10.97 -0.04
N TRP A 95 15.70 12.13 -0.42
CA TRP A 95 14.94 13.38 -0.47
C TRP A 95 13.77 13.27 -1.46
N LYS A 96 13.99 12.70 -2.67
CA LYS A 96 12.95 12.51 -3.69
C LYS A 96 11.84 11.58 -3.21
N LYS A 97 12.20 10.46 -2.55
CA LYS A 97 11.22 9.54 -1.97
C LYS A 97 10.35 10.23 -0.92
N TRP A 98 10.95 11.01 -0.02
CA TRP A 98 10.22 11.73 1.01
C TRP A 98 9.38 12.89 0.44
N THR A 99 9.83 13.55 -0.61
CA THR A 99 9.02 14.54 -1.34
C THR A 99 7.78 13.88 -1.95
N ILE A 100 7.94 12.75 -2.65
CA ILE A 100 6.81 11.99 -3.19
C ILE A 100 5.86 11.58 -2.07
N LEU A 101 6.38 11.01 -0.97
CA LEU A 101 5.58 10.63 0.19
C LEU A 101 4.81 11.81 0.80
N THR A 102 5.42 12.99 0.89
CA THR A 102 4.76 14.19 1.41
C THR A 102 3.64 14.65 0.50
N VAL A 103 3.81 14.57 -0.80
CA VAL A 103 2.74 14.93 -1.75
C VAL A 103 1.58 13.93 -1.67
N ILE A 104 1.84 12.63 -1.67
CA ILE A 104 0.77 11.62 -1.50
C ILE A 104 0.14 11.67 -0.09
N PHE A 105 0.87 12.11 0.93
CA PHE A 105 0.33 12.44 2.24
C PHE A 105 -0.78 13.50 2.11
N TRP A 106 -0.51 14.60 1.44
CA TRP A 106 -1.51 15.66 1.24
C TRP A 106 -2.66 15.24 0.31
N VAL A 107 -2.40 14.37 -0.66
CA VAL A 107 -3.48 13.74 -1.46
C VAL A 107 -4.43 12.97 -0.54
N GLN A 108 -3.89 12.16 0.36
CA GLN A 108 -4.70 11.37 1.29
C GLN A 108 -5.43 12.25 2.31
N VAL A 109 -4.78 13.32 2.80
CA VAL A 109 -5.44 14.34 3.63
C VAL A 109 -6.62 14.96 2.89
N SER A 110 -6.43 15.36 1.62
CA SER A 110 -7.50 15.99 0.80
C SER A 110 -8.71 15.07 0.63
N MET A 111 -8.49 13.76 0.42
CA MET A 111 -9.58 12.79 0.26
C MET A 111 -10.39 12.62 1.57
N ASN A 112 -9.72 12.49 2.71
CA ASN A 112 -10.39 12.33 4.00
C ASN A 112 -11.01 13.64 4.51
N PHE A 113 -10.39 14.77 4.22
CA PHE A 113 -10.94 16.12 4.46
C PHE A 113 -12.26 16.31 3.72
N ASN A 114 -12.33 15.87 2.44
CA ASN A 114 -13.57 15.88 1.65
C ASN A 114 -14.71 15.13 2.35
N THR A 115 -14.39 14.02 2.99
CA THR A 115 -15.39 13.20 3.65
C THR A 115 -15.92 13.86 4.93
N SER A 116 -15.03 14.40 5.75
CA SER A 116 -15.34 14.91 7.08
C SER A 116 -15.94 16.31 7.07
N LEU A 117 -15.49 17.20 6.18
CA LEU A 117 -15.95 18.59 6.08
C LEU A 117 -17.43 18.70 5.71
N TYR A 118 -17.96 17.76 4.91
CA TYR A 118 -19.38 17.78 4.52
C TYR A 118 -20.33 17.74 5.72
N SER A 119 -19.93 17.16 6.83
CA SER A 119 -20.78 17.07 8.02
C SER A 119 -21.17 18.44 8.58
N ASN A 120 -20.32 19.44 8.42
CA ASN A 120 -20.59 20.82 8.81
C ASN A 120 -21.50 21.57 7.81
N ALA A 121 -21.70 21.05 6.62
CA ALA A 121 -22.65 21.60 5.66
C ALA A 121 -24.10 21.11 5.90
N ILE A 122 -24.31 20.08 6.73
CA ILE A 122 -25.62 19.46 6.96
C ILE A 122 -26.67 20.45 7.44
N PRO A 123 -26.44 21.31 8.45
CA PRO A 123 -27.46 22.28 8.90
C PRO A 123 -27.90 23.24 7.81
N GLY A 124 -26.97 23.82 7.04
CA GLY A 124 -27.31 24.70 5.93
C GLY A 124 -28.04 24.01 4.78
N ILE A 125 -27.71 22.74 4.49
CA ILE A 125 -28.43 21.93 3.50
C ILE A 125 -29.88 21.67 3.94
N GLN A 126 -30.11 21.41 5.25
CA GLN A 126 -31.45 21.23 5.80
C GLN A 126 -32.30 22.49 5.65
N GLU A 127 -31.74 23.62 5.99
CA GLU A 127 -32.43 24.92 5.93
C GLU A 127 -32.79 25.29 4.49
N GLU A 128 -31.85 25.16 3.56
CA GLU A 128 -32.04 25.58 2.17
C GLU A 128 -33.00 24.67 1.37
N PHE A 129 -32.88 23.33 1.56
CA PHE A 129 -33.68 22.37 0.77
C PHE A 129 -34.90 21.82 1.52
N GLY A 130 -35.13 22.23 2.78
CA GLY A 130 -36.25 21.72 3.57
C GLY A 130 -36.22 20.22 3.85
N VAL A 131 -35.04 19.60 3.85
CA VAL A 131 -34.87 18.16 4.07
C VAL A 131 -34.58 17.85 5.54
N SER A 132 -34.89 16.62 5.98
CA SER A 132 -34.56 16.20 7.33
C SER A 132 -33.04 16.04 7.52
N ALA A 133 -32.56 16.18 8.76
CA ALA A 133 -31.16 15.93 9.12
C ALA A 133 -30.68 14.54 8.66
N GLN A 134 -31.54 13.55 8.81
CA GLN A 134 -31.25 12.18 8.38
C GLN A 134 -31.09 12.07 6.87
N ALA A 135 -31.92 12.78 6.08
CA ALA A 135 -31.77 12.84 4.63
C ALA A 135 -30.45 13.53 4.24
N ALA A 136 -30.13 14.67 4.86
CA ALA A 136 -28.88 15.39 4.58
C ALA A 136 -27.62 14.53 4.90
N ARG A 137 -27.66 13.71 5.96
CA ARG A 137 -26.59 12.74 6.28
C ARG A 137 -26.40 11.64 5.23
N CYS A 138 -27.43 11.34 4.43
CA CYS A 138 -27.27 10.41 3.31
C CYS A 138 -26.17 10.87 2.34
N GLY A 139 -25.92 12.19 2.21
CA GLY A 139 -24.84 12.71 1.40
C GLY A 139 -23.43 12.37 1.94
N ALA A 140 -23.26 12.30 3.26
CA ALA A 140 -22.04 11.81 3.88
C ALA A 140 -21.91 10.29 3.74
N MET A 141 -22.98 9.57 4.06
CA MET A 141 -23.02 8.10 3.97
C MET A 141 -22.73 7.59 2.57
N ILE A 142 -23.41 8.12 1.54
CA ILE A 142 -23.25 7.64 0.16
C ILE A 142 -21.85 7.89 -0.38
N PHE A 143 -21.21 9.00 0.03
CA PHE A 143 -19.81 9.26 -0.33
C PHE A 143 -18.89 8.21 0.28
N LEU A 144 -18.98 7.94 1.59
CA LEU A 144 -18.13 6.96 2.29
C LEU A 144 -18.34 5.53 1.76
N VAL A 145 -19.60 5.12 1.58
CA VAL A 145 -19.91 3.80 1.05
C VAL A 145 -19.35 3.63 -0.36
N LEU A 146 -19.55 4.61 -1.24
CA LEU A 146 -19.01 4.53 -2.60
C LEU A 146 -17.50 4.78 -2.66
N TYR A 147 -16.92 5.49 -1.71
CA TYR A 147 -15.47 5.59 -1.54
C TYR A 147 -14.85 4.20 -1.24
N ALA A 148 -15.50 3.41 -0.37
CA ALA A 148 -15.08 2.04 -0.08
C ALA A 148 -15.01 1.16 -1.35
N PHE A 149 -16.01 1.26 -2.22
CA PHE A 149 -15.99 0.56 -3.51
C PHE A 149 -15.03 1.21 -4.52
N GLY A 150 -14.91 2.54 -4.52
CA GLY A 150 -14.04 3.29 -5.42
C GLY A 150 -12.57 2.93 -5.25
N CYS A 151 -12.10 2.84 -4.01
CA CYS A 151 -10.72 2.43 -3.72
C CYS A 151 -10.37 1.07 -4.35
N GLU A 152 -11.28 0.11 -4.26
CA GLU A 152 -11.09 -1.22 -4.84
C GLU A 152 -11.21 -1.22 -6.38
N LEU A 153 -12.07 -0.36 -6.92
CA LEU A 153 -12.24 -0.20 -8.36
C LEU A 153 -10.96 0.33 -9.04
N TRP A 154 -10.31 1.34 -8.45
CA TRP A 154 -9.15 2.01 -9.04
C TRP A 154 -7.82 1.28 -8.83
N ALA A 155 -7.72 0.40 -7.83
CA ALA A 155 -6.48 -0.29 -7.49
C ALA A 155 -5.89 -1.07 -8.67
N PRO A 156 -6.63 -1.97 -9.36
CA PRO A 156 -6.14 -2.73 -10.51
C PRO A 156 -5.69 -1.85 -11.66
N TRP A 157 -6.47 -0.83 -11.97
CA TRP A 157 -6.14 0.10 -13.05
C TRP A 157 -4.83 0.84 -12.80
N SER A 158 -4.53 1.16 -11.52
CA SER A 158 -3.27 1.81 -11.15
C SER A 158 -2.05 0.89 -11.30
N GLU A 159 -2.25 -0.42 -11.28
CA GLU A 159 -1.19 -1.39 -11.53
C GLU A 159 -0.90 -1.57 -13.01
N GLU A 160 -1.91 -1.50 -13.86
CA GLU A 160 -1.81 -1.68 -15.30
C GLU A 160 -1.38 -0.39 -16.03
N PHE A 161 -2.03 0.73 -15.71
CA PHE A 161 -1.78 2.00 -16.42
C PHE A 161 -0.76 2.90 -15.73
N GLY A 162 -0.35 2.55 -14.52
CA GLY A 162 0.57 3.34 -13.71
C GLY A 162 -0.12 4.09 -12.57
N ARG A 163 0.66 4.40 -11.55
CA ARG A 163 0.16 5.06 -10.34
C ARG A 163 -0.19 6.52 -10.60
N TRP A 164 0.69 7.22 -11.30
CA TRP A 164 0.54 8.64 -11.57
C TRP A 164 -0.72 8.99 -12.36
N PRO A 165 -1.01 8.38 -13.54
CA PRO A 165 -2.17 8.78 -14.34
C PRO A 165 -3.49 8.43 -13.66
N ILE A 166 -3.56 7.29 -12.97
CA ILE A 166 -4.78 6.87 -12.29
C ILE A 166 -5.08 7.77 -11.09
N LEU A 167 -4.07 8.13 -10.29
CA LEU A 167 -4.29 9.04 -9.17
C LEU A 167 -4.66 10.45 -9.64
N GLN A 168 -4.07 10.93 -10.75
CA GLN A 168 -4.46 12.20 -11.39
C GLN A 168 -5.91 12.19 -11.89
N LEU A 169 -6.32 11.10 -12.54
CA LEU A 169 -7.68 10.95 -13.05
C LEU A 169 -8.70 10.89 -11.91
N SER A 170 -8.37 10.17 -10.84
CA SER A 170 -9.17 10.12 -9.62
C SER A 170 -9.35 11.51 -8.99
N LEU A 171 -8.26 12.23 -8.77
CA LEU A 171 -8.30 13.60 -8.23
C LEU A 171 -9.14 14.53 -9.12
N LEU A 172 -8.96 14.45 -10.44
CA LEU A 172 -9.73 15.24 -11.39
C LEU A 172 -11.23 14.98 -11.26
N PHE A 173 -11.65 13.71 -11.23
CA PHE A 173 -13.06 13.38 -11.11
C PHE A 173 -13.64 13.78 -9.75
N VAL A 174 -12.91 13.56 -8.65
CA VAL A 174 -13.35 14.03 -7.33
C VAL A 174 -13.59 15.54 -7.35
N ASN A 175 -12.66 16.32 -7.91
CA ASN A 175 -12.77 17.77 -8.00
C ASN A 175 -13.92 18.21 -8.93
N ILE A 176 -14.11 17.56 -10.08
CA ILE A 176 -15.23 17.86 -11.00
C ILE A 176 -16.57 17.63 -10.32
N TRP A 177 -16.74 16.56 -9.55
CA TRP A 177 -18.02 16.27 -8.88
C TRP A 177 -18.31 17.19 -7.69
N GLN A 178 -17.33 17.94 -7.17
CA GLN A 178 -17.57 18.99 -6.17
C GLN A 178 -18.32 20.19 -6.78
N ILE A 179 -18.12 20.49 -8.05
CA ILE A 179 -18.73 21.66 -8.71
C ILE A 179 -20.27 21.57 -8.69
N PRO A 180 -20.91 20.49 -9.18
CA PRO A 180 -22.37 20.37 -9.10
C PRO A 180 -22.87 20.29 -7.65
N VAL A 181 -22.10 19.80 -6.70
CA VAL A 181 -22.47 19.82 -5.27
C VAL A 181 -22.49 21.24 -4.73
N ALA A 182 -21.46 22.05 -5.03
CA ALA A 182 -21.37 23.46 -4.59
C ALA A 182 -22.45 24.34 -5.22
N LEU A 183 -22.85 24.05 -6.46
CA LEU A 183 -23.85 24.81 -7.23
C LEU A 183 -25.23 24.11 -7.25
N ALA A 184 -25.47 23.17 -6.35
CA ALA A 184 -26.67 22.32 -6.39
C ALA A 184 -27.97 23.13 -6.37
N PRO A 185 -28.85 22.95 -7.37
CA PRO A 185 -30.18 23.58 -7.41
C PRO A 185 -31.21 22.77 -6.59
N ASN A 186 -30.92 21.53 -6.27
CA ASN A 186 -31.78 20.64 -5.49
C ASN A 186 -30.95 19.59 -4.74
N PHE A 187 -31.55 18.97 -3.75
CA PHE A 187 -30.88 17.98 -2.90
C PHE A 187 -30.43 16.72 -3.66
N ALA A 188 -31.16 16.31 -4.71
CA ALA A 188 -30.77 15.15 -5.52
C ALA A 188 -29.40 15.35 -6.22
N THR A 189 -29.13 16.58 -6.68
CA THR A 189 -27.81 16.92 -7.28
C THR A 189 -26.68 16.73 -6.28
N ILE A 190 -26.89 17.07 -4.99
CA ILE A 190 -25.91 16.83 -3.92
C ILE A 190 -25.65 15.33 -3.78
N LEU A 191 -26.70 14.51 -3.69
CA LEU A 191 -26.56 13.06 -3.55
C LEU A 191 -25.80 12.43 -4.72
N VAL A 192 -26.16 12.79 -5.95
CA VAL A 192 -25.48 12.27 -7.15
C VAL A 192 -24.01 12.71 -7.19
N GLY A 193 -23.72 13.99 -6.94
CA GLY A 193 -22.35 14.49 -6.93
C GLY A 193 -21.50 13.84 -5.83
N ARG A 194 -22.06 13.63 -4.63
CA ARG A 194 -21.40 12.89 -3.54
C ARG A 194 -21.19 11.43 -3.88
N ALA A 195 -22.16 10.77 -4.51
CA ALA A 195 -22.03 9.38 -4.95
C ALA A 195 -20.91 9.20 -5.97
N LEU A 196 -20.89 10.03 -7.01
CA LEU A 196 -19.88 9.95 -8.07
C LEU A 196 -18.50 10.41 -7.55
N GLY A 197 -18.44 11.39 -6.66
CA GLY A 197 -17.22 11.80 -5.98
C GLY A 197 -16.60 10.68 -5.14
N GLY A 198 -17.42 9.96 -4.36
CA GLY A 198 -16.97 8.79 -3.59
C GLY A 198 -16.41 7.69 -4.50
N LEU A 199 -17.16 7.30 -5.54
CA LEU A 199 -16.73 6.26 -6.49
C LEU A 199 -15.46 6.65 -7.26
N SER A 200 -15.21 7.94 -7.44
CA SER A 200 -14.01 8.44 -8.12
C SER A 200 -12.75 8.43 -7.25
N SER A 201 -12.88 8.20 -5.95
CA SER A 201 -11.76 8.29 -5.01
C SER A 201 -10.87 7.05 -5.03
N ALA A 202 -9.58 7.23 -5.32
CA ALA A 202 -8.58 6.16 -5.39
C ALA A 202 -7.48 6.29 -4.32
N GLY A 203 -7.54 7.34 -3.47
CA GLY A 203 -6.43 7.70 -2.58
C GLY A 203 -5.95 6.57 -1.68
N GLY A 204 -6.84 5.86 -1.01
CA GLY A 204 -6.49 4.84 -0.03
C GLY A 204 -5.66 3.68 -0.58
N SER A 205 -6.04 3.14 -1.74
CA SER A 205 -5.39 1.97 -2.34
C SER A 205 -4.14 2.33 -3.15
N VAL A 206 -4.22 3.39 -3.98
CA VAL A 206 -3.11 3.77 -4.88
C VAL A 206 -1.91 4.29 -4.09
N THR A 207 -2.13 5.08 -3.03
CA THR A 207 -1.04 5.62 -2.19
C THR A 207 -0.26 4.52 -1.47
N LEU A 208 -0.93 3.49 -0.95
CA LEU A 208 -0.26 2.32 -0.37
C LEU A 208 0.54 1.54 -1.43
N GLY A 209 0.01 1.41 -2.65
CA GLY A 209 0.74 0.83 -3.77
C GLY A 209 2.01 1.60 -4.12
N MET A 210 1.97 2.94 -4.11
CA MET A 210 3.15 3.78 -4.35
C MET A 210 4.23 3.60 -3.28
N ILE A 211 3.86 3.36 -2.02
CA ILE A 211 4.82 3.05 -0.96
C ILE A 211 5.56 1.75 -1.26
N ALA A 212 4.84 0.72 -1.71
CA ALA A 212 5.43 -0.56 -2.08
C ALA A 212 6.39 -0.45 -3.28
N ASP A 213 6.09 0.47 -4.23
CA ASP A 213 6.92 0.74 -5.40
C ASP A 213 8.20 1.56 -5.07
N LEU A 214 8.24 2.29 -3.93
CA LEU A 214 9.36 3.17 -3.53
C LEU A 214 10.25 2.61 -2.43
N PHE A 215 9.73 1.74 -1.56
CA PHE A 215 10.45 1.30 -0.37
C PHE A 215 10.53 -0.22 -0.29
N GLU A 216 11.72 -0.70 0.05
CA GLU A 216 11.94 -2.08 0.40
C GLU A 216 11.23 -2.45 1.72
N SER A 217 10.89 -3.71 1.89
CA SER A 217 10.09 -4.25 3.00
C SER A 217 10.52 -3.77 4.39
N ASP A 218 11.84 -3.64 4.67
CA ASP A 218 12.35 -3.21 5.99
C ASP A 218 12.10 -1.73 6.28
N LYS A 219 12.12 -0.87 5.25
CA LYS A 219 11.93 0.59 5.37
C LYS A 219 10.49 1.01 5.14
N GLN A 220 9.67 0.13 4.57
CA GLN A 220 8.29 0.37 4.21
C GLN A 220 7.43 0.75 5.43
N GLN A 221 7.68 0.17 6.61
CA GLN A 221 6.92 0.45 7.82
C GLN A 221 6.89 1.95 8.19
N TYR A 222 8.01 2.67 8.04
CA TYR A 222 8.04 4.12 8.32
C TYR A 222 7.21 4.92 7.31
N ALA A 223 7.25 4.52 6.04
CA ALA A 223 6.47 5.15 4.99
C ALA A 223 4.97 4.91 5.17
N VAL A 224 4.58 3.67 5.52
CA VAL A 224 3.19 3.31 5.85
C VAL A 224 2.71 4.11 7.06
N ALA A 225 3.49 4.19 8.14
CA ALA A 225 3.13 4.97 9.32
C ALA A 225 2.88 6.45 9.00
N TYR A 226 3.68 7.03 8.11
CA TYR A 226 3.52 8.42 7.67
C TYR A 226 2.25 8.62 6.84
N VAL A 227 1.96 7.74 5.88
CA VAL A 227 0.75 7.86 5.03
C VAL A 227 -0.52 7.50 5.79
N VAL A 228 -0.49 6.52 6.70
CA VAL A 228 -1.62 6.24 7.60
C VAL A 228 -1.96 7.46 8.47
N PHE A 229 -0.94 8.19 8.94
CA PHE A 229 -1.17 9.42 9.69
C PHE A 229 -1.95 10.46 8.87
N SER A 230 -1.68 10.61 7.58
CA SER A 230 -2.40 11.55 6.71
C SER A 230 -3.90 11.22 6.60
N SER A 231 -4.24 9.93 6.56
CA SER A 231 -5.63 9.48 6.47
C SER A 231 -6.45 9.93 7.68
N VAL A 232 -5.96 9.64 8.89
CA VAL A 232 -6.67 10.03 10.12
C VAL A 232 -6.60 11.54 10.39
N PHE A 233 -5.51 12.20 9.99
CA PHE A 233 -5.36 13.65 10.15
C PHE A 233 -6.39 14.43 9.31
N GLY A 234 -6.67 13.95 8.07
CA GLY A 234 -7.68 14.54 7.21
C GLY A 234 -9.08 14.54 7.84
N SER A 235 -9.44 13.46 8.54
CA SER A 235 -10.73 13.33 9.21
C SER A 235 -10.91 14.30 10.37
N VAL A 236 -9.83 14.68 11.06
CA VAL A 236 -9.85 15.68 12.15
C VAL A 236 -9.81 17.11 11.61
N LEU A 237 -9.06 17.34 10.53
CA LEU A 237 -8.93 18.66 9.92
C LEU A 237 -10.28 19.16 9.38
N GLY A 238 -11.14 18.26 8.87
CA GLY A 238 -12.46 18.60 8.34
C GLY A 238 -13.36 19.34 9.33
N PRO A 239 -13.68 18.76 10.50
CA PRO A 239 -14.50 19.44 11.50
C PRO A 239 -13.89 20.75 12.02
N ILE A 240 -12.55 20.83 12.14
CA ILE A 240 -11.89 22.07 12.56
C ILE A 240 -12.15 23.19 11.55
N VAL A 241 -11.85 22.97 10.28
CA VAL A 241 -12.12 23.96 9.22
C VAL A 241 -13.62 24.14 9.03
N GLY A 242 -14.39 23.06 9.16
CA GLY A 242 -15.83 23.04 9.06
C GLY A 242 -16.53 23.92 10.07
N GLY A 243 -16.07 23.94 11.32
CA GLY A 243 -16.60 24.82 12.35
C GLY A 243 -16.51 26.29 11.98
N PHE A 244 -15.37 26.72 11.40
CA PHE A 244 -15.22 28.10 10.91
C PHE A 244 -16.09 28.39 9.68
N THR A 245 -16.19 27.45 8.73
CA THR A 245 -17.01 27.65 7.52
C THR A 245 -18.50 27.66 7.84
N GLU A 246 -18.96 26.86 8.79
CA GLU A 246 -20.35 26.81 9.24
C GLU A 246 -20.75 28.09 10.01
N GLU A 247 -19.88 28.62 10.87
CA GLU A 247 -20.15 29.80 11.68
C GLU A 247 -20.13 31.09 10.88
N TYR A 248 -19.15 31.28 9.98
CA TYR A 248 -18.91 32.58 9.34
C TYR A 248 -19.32 32.63 7.86
N LEU A 249 -19.58 31.47 7.23
CA LEU A 249 -19.86 31.40 5.80
C LEU A 249 -21.10 30.55 5.52
N ASN A 250 -21.59 30.59 4.28
CA ASN A 250 -22.64 29.69 3.82
C ASN A 250 -22.11 28.26 3.67
N TRP A 251 -22.95 27.23 3.88
CA TRP A 251 -22.60 25.82 3.75
C TRP A 251 -21.90 25.46 2.43
N ARG A 252 -22.22 26.17 1.33
CA ARG A 252 -21.58 25.97 0.03
C ARG A 252 -20.07 26.23 0.06
N TRP A 253 -19.61 27.11 0.95
CA TRP A 253 -18.18 27.37 1.14
C TRP A 253 -17.42 26.18 1.70
N SER A 254 -18.05 25.31 2.45
CA SER A 254 -17.43 24.04 2.86
C SER A 254 -17.06 23.20 1.64
N ILE A 255 -17.89 23.19 0.59
CA ILE A 255 -17.60 22.48 -0.65
C ILE A 255 -16.55 23.22 -1.51
N TRP A 256 -16.62 24.56 -1.58
CA TRP A 256 -15.64 25.37 -2.31
C TRP A 256 -14.23 25.28 -1.70
N VAL A 257 -14.09 25.36 -0.38
CA VAL A 257 -12.81 25.20 0.33
C VAL A 257 -12.19 23.85 0.01
N GLN A 258 -13.00 22.82 0.00
CA GLN A 258 -12.60 21.47 -0.35
C GLN A 258 -12.14 21.35 -1.81
N LEU A 259 -12.87 21.95 -2.75
CA LEU A 259 -12.51 21.99 -4.17
C LEU A 259 -11.17 22.71 -4.37
N ILE A 260 -11.02 23.91 -3.76
CA ILE A 260 -9.79 24.72 -3.86
C ILE A 260 -8.59 23.91 -3.33
N PHE A 261 -8.75 23.28 -2.15
CA PHE A 261 -7.71 22.44 -1.56
C PHE A 261 -7.39 21.23 -2.46
N GLY A 262 -8.42 20.54 -2.96
CA GLY A 262 -8.27 19.39 -3.86
C GLY A 262 -7.54 19.73 -5.16
N VAL A 263 -7.90 20.85 -5.80
CA VAL A 263 -7.25 21.33 -7.03
C VAL A 263 -5.80 21.73 -6.76
N ALA A 264 -5.53 22.44 -5.65
CA ALA A 264 -4.16 22.81 -5.29
C ALA A 264 -3.26 21.56 -5.12
N ILE A 265 -3.75 20.54 -4.40
CA ILE A 265 -3.02 19.29 -4.20
C ILE A 265 -2.87 18.52 -5.52
N GLN A 266 -3.89 18.50 -6.37
CA GLN A 266 -3.82 17.89 -7.71
C GLN A 266 -2.73 18.52 -8.55
N LEU A 267 -2.61 19.85 -8.58
CA LEU A 267 -1.56 20.56 -9.30
C LEU A 267 -0.17 20.23 -8.73
N ILE A 268 -0.02 20.28 -7.40
CA ILE A 268 1.25 19.90 -6.76
C ILE A 268 1.63 18.46 -7.16
N HIS A 269 0.70 17.51 -7.07
CA HIS A 269 0.96 16.13 -7.48
C HIS A 269 1.33 16.01 -8.96
N ALA A 270 0.65 16.74 -9.85
CA ALA A 270 0.92 16.71 -11.29
C ALA A 270 2.36 17.08 -11.64
N PHE A 271 2.90 18.10 -10.97
CA PHE A 271 4.23 18.65 -11.30
C PHE A 271 5.38 18.02 -10.48
N THR A 272 5.11 17.41 -9.34
CA THR A 272 6.17 16.96 -8.43
C THR A 272 6.34 15.44 -8.38
N VAL A 273 5.28 14.68 -8.62
CA VAL A 273 5.30 13.23 -8.48
C VAL A 273 5.53 12.57 -9.84
N PRO A 274 6.61 11.82 -10.05
CA PRO A 274 6.80 11.02 -11.25
C PRO A 274 6.03 9.70 -11.18
N GLU A 275 5.99 8.95 -12.29
CA GLU A 275 5.54 7.57 -12.26
C GLU A 275 6.42 6.71 -11.35
N THR A 276 5.80 5.84 -10.56
CA THR A 276 6.48 4.99 -9.58
C THR A 276 6.35 3.50 -9.86
N ARG A 277 5.39 3.09 -10.69
CA ARG A 277 5.14 1.68 -11.00
C ARG A 277 6.31 1.07 -11.74
N SER A 278 6.93 0.00 -11.19
CA SER A 278 8.13 -0.64 -11.76
C SER A 278 7.91 -1.19 -13.17
N THR A 279 6.79 -1.84 -13.46
CA THR A 279 6.47 -2.38 -14.80
C THR A 279 6.44 -1.28 -15.86
N ILE A 280 5.77 -0.16 -15.58
CA ILE A 280 5.69 0.98 -16.50
C ILE A 280 7.07 1.63 -16.71
N LEU A 281 7.86 1.74 -15.63
CA LEU A 281 9.24 2.26 -15.73
C LEU A 281 10.11 1.32 -16.57
N MET A 282 10.04 0.01 -16.35
CA MET A 282 10.76 -1.00 -17.15
C MET A 282 10.40 -0.91 -18.64
N ASN A 283 9.12 -0.76 -18.98
CA ASN A 283 8.68 -0.58 -20.36
C ASN A 283 9.29 0.68 -20.99
N ARG A 284 9.35 1.81 -20.23
CA ARG A 284 9.99 3.06 -20.70
C ARG A 284 11.49 2.89 -20.87
N ILE A 285 12.16 2.20 -19.95
CA ILE A 285 13.60 1.91 -20.00
C ILE A 285 13.90 1.00 -21.19
N ALA A 286 13.14 -0.08 -21.40
CA ALA A 286 13.30 -0.97 -22.55
C ALA A 286 13.18 -0.21 -23.87
N LYS A 287 12.15 0.65 -24.00
CA LYS A 287 11.95 1.49 -25.17
C LYS A 287 13.14 2.46 -25.39
N LYS A 288 13.66 3.06 -24.32
CA LYS A 288 14.83 3.95 -24.38
C LYS A 288 16.08 3.18 -24.80
N ARG A 289 16.34 1.99 -24.25
CA ARG A 289 17.48 1.15 -24.60
C ARG A 289 17.40 0.63 -26.05
N ARG A 290 16.19 0.32 -26.56
CA ARG A 290 16.00 -0.02 -27.99
C ARG A 290 16.33 1.17 -28.90
N ALA A 291 15.92 2.37 -28.54
CA ALA A 291 16.28 3.58 -29.28
C ALA A 291 17.78 3.91 -29.25
N ALA A 292 18.50 3.43 -28.22
CA ALA A 292 19.94 3.59 -28.07
C ALA A 292 20.76 2.49 -28.76
N GLY A 293 20.14 1.59 -29.56
CA GLY A 293 20.85 0.59 -30.38
C GLY A 293 20.79 -0.86 -29.86
N HIS A 294 19.97 -1.15 -28.84
CA HIS A 294 19.76 -2.51 -28.33
C HIS A 294 18.37 -3.07 -28.73
N PRO A 295 18.15 -3.52 -29.97
CA PRO A 295 16.83 -3.82 -30.53
C PRO A 295 16.10 -4.98 -29.83
N ASN A 296 16.83 -5.86 -29.15
CA ASN A 296 16.29 -7.10 -28.58
C ASN A 296 15.76 -6.96 -27.14
N ILE A 297 15.84 -5.75 -26.52
CA ILE A 297 15.40 -5.51 -25.16
C ILE A 297 13.92 -5.10 -25.15
N TRP A 298 13.09 -5.83 -24.40
CA TRP A 298 11.65 -5.61 -24.31
C TRP A 298 11.21 -5.48 -22.86
N GLY A 299 10.22 -4.63 -22.63
CA GLY A 299 9.59 -4.51 -21.32
C GLY A 299 8.62 -5.67 -21.04
N PRO A 300 8.29 -5.92 -19.75
CA PRO A 300 7.43 -7.03 -19.33
C PRO A 300 6.03 -6.98 -19.95
N ASP A 301 5.50 -5.79 -20.19
CA ASP A 301 4.16 -5.61 -20.76
C ASP A 301 4.15 -5.53 -22.30
N GLU A 302 5.32 -5.38 -22.94
CA GLU A 302 5.41 -5.23 -24.39
C GLU A 302 5.38 -6.58 -25.12
N LEU A 303 5.72 -7.67 -24.44
CA LEU A 303 5.78 -9.02 -25.02
C LEU A 303 4.42 -9.70 -25.12
N VAL A 304 3.44 -9.25 -24.34
CA VAL A 304 2.10 -9.81 -24.31
C VAL A 304 1.12 -8.79 -24.89
N PRO A 305 0.34 -9.13 -25.94
CA PRO A 305 -0.68 -8.26 -26.49
C PRO A 305 -1.67 -7.76 -25.43
N PHE A 306 -2.13 -6.52 -25.54
CA PHE A 306 -3.05 -5.94 -24.56
C PHE A 306 -4.32 -6.76 -24.38
N ALA A 307 -4.87 -7.32 -25.48
CA ALA A 307 -6.06 -8.16 -25.42
C ALA A 307 -5.86 -9.46 -24.60
N ASP A 308 -4.65 -10.03 -24.62
CA ASP A 308 -4.31 -11.24 -23.85
C ASP A 308 -4.00 -10.92 -22.39
N ARG A 309 -3.59 -9.67 -22.10
CA ARG A 309 -3.36 -9.17 -20.73
C ARG A 309 -4.68 -8.74 -20.08
N PHE A 310 -5.62 -8.24 -20.87
CA PHE A 310 -6.88 -7.66 -20.38
C PHE A 310 -8.04 -8.66 -20.50
N SER A 311 -8.09 -9.60 -19.56
CA SER A 311 -9.21 -10.51 -19.43
C SER A 311 -10.24 -9.96 -18.44
N MET A 312 -11.48 -9.71 -18.90
CA MET A 312 -12.57 -9.27 -18.01
C MET A 312 -12.82 -10.24 -16.85
N LYS A 313 -12.57 -11.52 -17.04
CA LYS A 313 -12.68 -12.53 -15.98
C LYS A 313 -11.64 -12.30 -14.87
N GLU A 314 -10.42 -11.93 -15.23
CA GLU A 314 -9.36 -11.65 -14.29
C GLU A 314 -9.56 -10.33 -13.56
N VAL A 315 -10.02 -9.29 -14.28
CA VAL A 315 -10.42 -8.00 -13.68
C VAL A 315 -11.48 -8.22 -12.62
N ILE A 316 -12.56 -8.93 -12.95
CA ILE A 316 -13.63 -9.24 -12.01
C ILE A 316 -13.10 -10.10 -10.84
N SER A 317 -12.26 -11.10 -11.11
CA SER A 317 -11.65 -11.93 -10.07
C SER A 317 -10.83 -11.10 -9.10
N THR A 318 -10.13 -10.11 -9.61
CA THR A 318 -9.32 -9.20 -8.80
C THR A 318 -10.16 -8.24 -7.98
N TRP A 319 -11.22 -7.67 -8.55
CA TRP A 319 -12.16 -6.84 -7.80
C TRP A 319 -12.90 -7.61 -6.70
N VAL A 320 -13.22 -8.87 -6.93
CA VAL A 320 -13.93 -9.70 -5.94
C VAL A 320 -13.00 -10.22 -4.85
N ARG A 321 -11.70 -10.32 -5.12
CA ARG A 321 -10.71 -10.90 -4.20
C ARG A 321 -10.64 -10.23 -2.82
N PRO A 322 -10.61 -8.89 -2.69
CA PRO A 322 -10.63 -8.22 -1.37
C PRO A 322 -11.85 -8.61 -0.54
N PHE A 323 -13.04 -8.63 -1.15
CA PHE A 323 -14.29 -9.01 -0.48
C PHE A 323 -14.29 -10.48 -0.08
N LYS A 324 -13.78 -11.35 -0.96
CA LYS A 324 -13.62 -12.77 -0.66
C LYS A 324 -12.67 -12.97 0.53
N MET A 325 -11.51 -12.33 0.52
CA MET A 325 -10.54 -12.40 1.62
C MET A 325 -11.12 -11.84 2.92
N PHE A 326 -11.85 -10.73 2.86
CA PHE A 326 -12.53 -10.15 4.01
C PHE A 326 -13.48 -11.15 4.69
N VAL A 327 -14.23 -11.95 3.94
CA VAL A 327 -15.21 -12.91 4.49
C VAL A 327 -14.58 -14.26 4.85
N THR A 328 -13.59 -14.72 4.07
CA THR A 328 -13.05 -16.10 4.22
C THR A 328 -11.85 -16.20 5.13
N GLU A 329 -11.10 -15.09 5.34
CA GLU A 329 -9.88 -15.07 6.13
C GLU A 329 -10.14 -14.52 7.54
N PRO A 330 -10.12 -15.35 8.61
CA PRO A 330 -10.46 -14.90 9.96
C PRO A 330 -9.59 -13.75 10.47
N ILE A 331 -8.31 -13.73 10.10
CA ILE A 331 -7.39 -12.66 10.49
C ILE A 331 -7.79 -11.35 9.81
N VAL A 332 -8.04 -11.39 8.50
CA VAL A 332 -8.47 -10.22 7.74
C VAL A 332 -9.80 -9.71 8.28
N LEU A 333 -10.78 -10.59 8.50
CA LEU A 333 -12.10 -10.24 9.02
C LEU A 333 -12.01 -9.50 10.36
N VAL A 334 -11.34 -10.09 11.36
CA VAL A 334 -11.29 -9.52 12.71
C VAL A 334 -10.51 -8.21 12.75
N LEU A 335 -9.36 -8.16 12.09
CA LEU A 335 -8.55 -6.93 12.05
C LEU A 335 -9.24 -5.83 11.26
N SER A 336 -9.96 -6.18 10.19
CA SER A 336 -10.71 -5.20 9.40
C SER A 336 -11.95 -4.70 10.13
N LEU A 337 -12.66 -5.57 10.88
CA LEU A 337 -13.78 -5.14 11.71
C LEU A 337 -13.33 -4.21 12.84
N LEU A 338 -12.19 -4.50 13.48
CA LEU A 338 -11.63 -3.60 14.50
C LEU A 338 -11.21 -2.26 13.91
N SER A 339 -10.49 -2.28 12.78
CA SER A 339 -10.04 -1.07 12.08
C SER A 339 -11.24 -0.24 11.61
N GLY A 340 -12.22 -0.90 10.98
CA GLY A 340 -13.44 -0.26 10.50
C GLY A 340 -14.29 0.31 11.62
N PHE A 341 -14.46 -0.42 12.71
CA PHE A 341 -15.20 0.08 13.88
C PHE A 341 -14.49 1.28 14.52
N SER A 342 -13.17 1.20 14.67
CA SER A 342 -12.38 2.30 15.25
C SER A 342 -12.44 3.59 14.41
N ASP A 343 -12.41 3.47 13.08
CA ASP A 343 -12.54 4.62 12.17
C ASP A 343 -13.98 5.18 12.17
N ALA A 344 -14.96 4.29 12.15
CA ALA A 344 -16.38 4.65 12.22
C ALA A 344 -16.73 5.44 13.49
N LEU A 345 -16.05 5.17 14.63
CA LEU A 345 -16.21 5.96 15.85
C LEU A 345 -15.83 7.43 15.65
N ILE A 346 -14.80 7.72 14.87
CA ILE A 346 -14.40 9.11 14.58
C ILE A 346 -15.50 9.82 13.79
N PHE A 347 -16.08 9.14 12.79
CA PHE A 347 -17.21 9.69 12.04
C PHE A 347 -18.48 9.80 12.89
N MET A 348 -18.72 8.88 13.82
CA MET A 348 -19.79 9.03 14.82
C MET A 348 -19.54 10.22 15.73
N PHE A 349 -18.31 10.50 16.16
CA PHE A 349 -17.96 11.68 16.95
C PHE A 349 -18.21 12.97 16.17
N ILE A 350 -17.91 13.00 14.86
CA ILE A 350 -18.23 14.14 13.99
C ILE A 350 -19.72 14.47 14.03
N GLN A 351 -20.60 13.47 14.12
CA GLN A 351 -22.03 13.67 14.21
C GLN A 351 -22.51 13.96 15.63
N SER A 352 -21.86 13.42 16.66
CA SER A 352 -22.33 13.47 18.04
C SER A 352 -21.74 14.62 18.87
N PHE A 353 -20.57 15.16 18.52
CA PHE A 353 -19.94 16.24 19.29
C PHE A 353 -20.83 17.48 19.41
N ALA A 354 -21.59 17.80 18.38
CA ALA A 354 -22.59 18.87 18.46
C ALA A 354 -23.66 18.59 19.54
N LEU A 355 -24.11 17.34 19.69
CA LEU A 355 -25.09 16.95 20.72
C LEU A 355 -24.45 16.98 22.11
N VAL A 356 -23.19 16.57 22.23
CA VAL A 356 -22.46 16.50 23.49
C VAL A 356 -22.09 17.90 24.00
N TYR A 357 -21.41 18.70 23.18
CA TYR A 357 -20.80 19.96 23.66
C TYR A 357 -21.78 21.15 23.72
N LYS A 358 -22.94 21.05 23.07
CA LYS A 358 -24.05 22.02 23.30
C LYS A 358 -24.48 22.12 24.77
N GLN A 359 -24.27 21.04 25.57
CA GLN A 359 -24.56 21.07 27.02
C GLN A 359 -23.69 22.10 27.78
N TRP A 360 -22.54 22.48 27.25
CA TRP A 360 -21.64 23.53 27.77
C TRP A 360 -21.72 24.83 27.00
N ASN A 361 -22.76 25.03 26.16
CA ASN A 361 -22.96 26.21 25.31
C ASN A 361 -21.79 26.49 24.34
N PHE A 362 -21.13 25.44 23.82
CA PHE A 362 -20.09 25.59 22.81
C PHE A 362 -20.69 26.15 21.51
N THR A 363 -19.96 27.07 20.90
CA THR A 363 -20.23 27.56 19.53
C THR A 363 -19.86 26.51 18.51
N THR A 364 -20.27 26.71 17.27
CA THR A 364 -19.92 25.79 16.16
C THR A 364 -18.38 25.67 15.96
N VAL A 365 -17.67 26.81 16.15
CA VAL A 365 -16.20 26.83 16.13
C VAL A 365 -15.61 26.00 17.27
N ASP A 366 -16.14 26.16 18.51
CA ASP A 366 -15.64 25.40 19.67
C ASP A 366 -15.83 23.89 19.50
N ILE A 367 -16.97 23.48 18.90
CA ILE A 367 -17.24 22.08 18.55
C ILE A 367 -16.22 21.56 17.53
N GLY A 368 -15.89 22.36 16.52
CA GLY A 368 -14.82 22.03 15.57
C GLY A 368 -13.45 21.87 16.25
N LEU A 369 -13.09 22.82 17.13
CA LEU A 369 -11.84 22.78 17.89
C LEU A 369 -11.78 21.60 18.88
N ALA A 370 -12.92 21.06 19.32
CA ALA A 370 -12.98 19.87 20.18
C ALA A 370 -12.40 18.61 19.54
N PHE A 371 -12.09 18.62 18.24
CA PHE A 371 -11.36 17.55 17.56
C PHE A 371 -9.83 17.63 17.69
N ILE A 372 -9.27 18.77 18.13
CA ILE A 372 -7.83 18.94 18.33
C ILE A 372 -7.24 17.87 19.28
N PRO A 373 -7.85 17.51 20.42
CA PRO A 373 -7.35 16.45 21.29
C PRO A 373 -7.20 15.10 20.60
N ILE A 374 -8.13 14.73 19.70
CA ILE A 374 -8.02 13.51 18.88
C ILE A 374 -6.79 13.60 17.98
N GLY A 375 -6.57 14.75 17.32
CA GLY A 375 -5.37 15.00 16.51
C GLY A 375 -4.07 14.91 17.31
N ILE A 376 -4.05 15.42 18.55
CA ILE A 376 -2.91 15.26 19.47
C ILE A 376 -2.69 13.78 19.77
N GLY A 377 -3.76 13.01 20.02
CA GLY A 377 -3.69 11.55 20.20
C GLY A 377 -3.03 10.85 19.02
N TYR A 378 -3.36 11.24 17.79
CA TYR A 378 -2.73 10.71 16.57
C TYR A 378 -1.23 11.00 16.52
N VAL A 379 -0.81 12.22 16.85
CA VAL A 379 0.61 12.60 16.88
C VAL A 379 1.36 11.79 17.94
N ILE A 380 0.81 11.65 19.14
CA ILE A 380 1.41 10.85 20.22
C ILE A 380 1.59 9.41 19.77
N ALA A 381 0.55 8.80 19.17
CA ALA A 381 0.62 7.42 18.69
C ALA A 381 1.64 7.26 17.56
N TRP A 382 1.66 8.16 16.59
CA TRP A 382 2.63 8.16 15.50
C TRP A 382 4.07 8.21 16.00
N LEU A 383 4.37 9.11 16.94
CA LEU A 383 5.69 9.20 17.56
C LEU A 383 6.03 7.93 18.36
N ALA A 384 5.07 7.35 19.08
CA ALA A 384 5.25 6.12 19.84
C ALA A 384 5.49 4.89 18.95
N PHE A 385 5.03 4.90 17.70
CA PHE A 385 5.32 3.83 16.73
C PHE A 385 6.78 3.81 16.26
N ILE A 386 7.49 4.94 16.28
CA ILE A 386 8.90 5.01 15.82
C ILE A 386 9.81 4.03 16.60
N PRO A 387 9.85 4.04 17.94
CA PRO A 387 10.61 3.06 18.70
C PRO A 387 10.06 1.62 18.56
N ALA A 388 8.74 1.45 18.41
CA ALA A 388 8.13 0.14 18.20
C ALA A 388 8.59 -0.48 16.86
N ILE A 389 8.64 0.29 15.78
CA ILE A 389 9.15 -0.16 14.47
C ILE A 389 10.63 -0.56 14.58
N LYS A 390 11.46 0.25 15.26
CA LYS A 390 12.89 -0.07 15.48
C LYS A 390 13.04 -1.41 16.22
N ARG A 391 12.23 -1.65 17.25
CA ARG A 391 12.21 -2.91 17.99
C ARG A 391 11.80 -4.07 17.09
N ASN A 392 10.73 -3.93 16.31
CA ASN A 392 10.25 -4.96 15.40
C ASN A 392 11.31 -5.35 14.37
N ILE A 393 12.01 -4.38 13.78
CA ILE A 393 13.09 -4.63 12.82
C ILE A 393 14.24 -5.39 13.51
N LYS A 394 14.62 -4.98 14.74
CA LYS A 394 15.68 -5.65 15.52
C LYS A 394 15.31 -7.10 15.84
N GLU A 395 14.07 -7.36 16.25
CA GLU A 395 13.58 -8.69 16.61
C GLU A 395 13.55 -9.62 15.39
N ARG A 396 13.05 -9.14 14.24
CA ARG A 396 13.05 -9.91 12.97
C ARG A 396 14.46 -10.29 12.51
N LYS A 397 15.42 -9.35 12.62
CA LYS A 397 16.84 -9.63 12.26
C LYS A 397 17.50 -10.59 13.22
N ALA A 398 17.13 -10.56 14.51
CA ALA A 398 17.69 -11.46 15.51
C ALA A 398 17.14 -12.89 15.41
N LYS A 399 15.90 -13.06 14.90
CA LYS A 399 15.21 -14.35 14.81
C LYS A 399 14.62 -14.57 13.42
N PRO A 400 15.45 -14.80 12.39
CA PRO A 400 14.99 -14.92 11.00
C PRO A 400 14.12 -16.17 10.74
N GLN A 401 14.28 -17.22 11.55
CA GLN A 401 13.56 -18.49 11.41
C GLN A 401 12.30 -18.59 12.29
N ASP A 402 12.07 -17.61 13.16
CA ASP A 402 10.89 -17.61 14.03
C ASP A 402 9.75 -16.89 13.33
N ASP A 403 8.75 -17.63 12.87
CA ASP A 403 7.55 -17.12 12.22
C ASP A 403 6.83 -16.05 13.06
N ARG A 404 6.83 -16.22 14.38
CA ARG A 404 6.22 -15.26 15.29
C ARG A 404 6.95 -13.92 15.28
N ALA A 405 8.27 -13.97 15.28
CA ALA A 405 9.09 -12.76 15.18
C ALA A 405 8.94 -12.07 13.82
N GLN A 406 8.71 -12.82 12.74
CA GLN A 406 8.55 -12.26 11.40
C GLN A 406 7.21 -11.55 11.20
N TYR A 407 6.11 -12.07 11.74
CA TYR A 407 4.76 -11.58 11.50
C TYR A 407 4.12 -10.92 12.72
N GLU A 408 3.93 -11.66 13.82
CA GLU A 408 3.21 -11.20 15.01
C GLU A 408 3.94 -10.10 15.78
N SER A 409 5.26 -9.95 15.62
CA SER A 409 6.00 -8.82 16.20
C SER A 409 5.43 -7.46 15.79
N ARG A 410 4.76 -7.37 14.64
CA ARG A 410 4.11 -6.15 14.15
C ARG A 410 2.85 -5.77 14.94
N LEU A 411 2.17 -6.77 15.53
CA LEU A 411 1.00 -6.58 16.38
C LEU A 411 1.36 -6.32 17.85
N TRP A 412 2.65 -6.51 18.24
CA TRP A 412 3.05 -6.38 19.63
C TRP A 412 2.65 -5.04 20.25
N PHE A 413 2.91 -3.94 19.57
CA PHE A 413 2.58 -2.60 20.07
C PHE A 413 1.07 -2.37 20.14
N LEU A 414 0.31 -3.00 19.25
CA LEU A 414 -1.14 -2.94 19.25
C LEU A 414 -1.75 -3.54 20.53
N LEU A 415 -1.13 -4.55 21.14
CA LEU A 415 -1.62 -5.13 22.39
C LEU A 415 -1.68 -4.11 23.54
N TYR A 416 -0.82 -3.09 23.51
CA TYR A 416 -0.81 -2.02 24.52
C TYR A 416 -1.71 -0.85 24.13
N THR A 417 -1.84 -0.58 22.85
CA THR A 417 -2.59 0.59 22.36
C THR A 417 -4.04 0.28 22.05
N ALA A 418 -4.40 -0.94 21.65
CA ALA A 418 -5.80 -1.30 21.38
C ALA A 418 -6.70 -1.19 22.61
N PRO A 419 -6.29 -1.56 23.85
CA PRO A 419 -7.10 -1.34 25.05
C PRO A 419 -7.42 0.12 25.35
N CYS A 420 -6.65 1.07 24.80
CA CYS A 420 -6.97 2.50 24.90
C CYS A 420 -8.33 2.82 24.24
N LEU A 421 -8.79 2.02 23.26
CA LEU A 421 -10.07 2.24 22.60
C LEU A 421 -11.25 2.07 23.57
N PRO A 422 -11.47 0.89 24.21
CA PRO A 422 -12.53 0.74 25.19
C PRO A 422 -12.32 1.64 26.43
N ILE A 423 -11.08 1.84 26.90
CA ILE A 423 -10.80 2.75 28.02
C ILE A 423 -11.21 4.18 27.69
N GLY A 424 -10.85 4.67 26.50
CA GLY A 424 -11.26 5.99 26.03
C GLY A 424 -12.77 6.13 25.91
N LEU A 425 -13.46 5.13 25.35
CA LEU A 425 -14.91 5.15 25.17
C LEU A 425 -15.67 5.15 26.50
N ILE A 426 -15.29 4.32 27.47
CA ILE A 426 -15.99 4.30 28.78
C ILE A 426 -15.70 5.59 29.56
N GLY A 427 -14.46 6.11 29.52
CA GLY A 427 -14.12 7.36 30.14
C GLY A 427 -14.86 8.54 29.49
N PHE A 428 -14.95 8.55 28.16
CA PHE A 428 -15.74 9.53 27.42
C PHE A 428 -17.22 9.46 27.82
N ALA A 429 -17.81 8.25 27.83
CA ALA A 429 -19.22 8.03 28.19
C ALA A 429 -19.61 8.67 29.52
N TRP A 430 -18.77 8.57 30.54
CA TRP A 430 -19.10 9.05 31.88
C TRP A 430 -18.58 10.48 32.17
N THR A 431 -17.92 11.12 31.24
CA THR A 431 -17.49 12.52 31.34
C THR A 431 -18.33 13.50 30.50
N ILE A 432 -19.30 12.98 29.70
CA ILE A 432 -20.18 13.79 28.83
C ILE A 432 -21.56 14.09 29.46
N GLN A 433 -21.69 13.98 30.78
CA GLN A 433 -22.96 14.19 31.49
C GLN A 433 -23.41 15.67 31.56
N GLY A 434 -22.59 16.58 31.05
CA GLY A 434 -22.87 18.02 31.16
C GLY A 434 -22.41 18.62 32.48
N PRO A 435 -22.71 19.92 32.72
CA PRO A 435 -22.38 20.59 33.97
C PRO A 435 -23.02 19.85 35.19
N PRO A 436 -22.30 19.68 36.34
CA PRO A 436 -21.09 20.44 36.73
C PRO A 436 -19.75 19.80 36.27
N ILE A 437 -19.77 18.68 35.52
CA ILE A 437 -18.53 18.08 35.04
C ILE A 437 -17.87 18.99 34.02
N HIS A 438 -16.56 19.17 34.13
CA HIS A 438 -15.81 20.04 33.21
C HIS A 438 -15.59 19.31 31.86
N TRP A 439 -15.84 19.99 30.75
CA TRP A 439 -15.73 19.46 29.38
C TRP A 439 -14.36 18.90 29.01
N ILE A 440 -13.27 19.36 29.67
CA ILE A 440 -11.91 18.92 29.39
C ILE A 440 -11.71 17.41 29.67
N GLY A 441 -12.50 16.84 30.60
CA GLY A 441 -12.46 15.41 30.88
C GLY A 441 -12.80 14.55 29.66
N SER A 442 -13.88 14.89 28.95
CA SER A 442 -14.27 14.20 27.73
C SER A 442 -13.23 14.33 26.60
N MET A 443 -12.57 15.48 26.51
CA MET A 443 -11.53 15.74 25.52
C MET A 443 -10.28 14.88 25.76
N VAL A 444 -9.88 14.65 27.02
CA VAL A 444 -8.77 13.75 27.35
C VAL A 444 -9.08 12.32 26.91
N PHE A 445 -10.29 11.84 27.17
CA PHE A 445 -10.69 10.49 26.73
C PHE A 445 -10.85 10.40 25.21
N ALA A 446 -11.29 11.46 24.54
CA ALA A 446 -11.30 11.55 23.08
C ALA A 446 -9.87 11.45 22.50
N ALA A 447 -8.87 12.07 23.13
CA ALA A 447 -7.46 11.91 22.73
C ALA A 447 -6.96 10.46 22.89
N ILE A 448 -7.39 9.76 23.95
CA ILE A 448 -7.05 8.33 24.15
C ILE A 448 -7.67 7.46 23.05
N VAL A 449 -8.92 7.76 22.64
CA VAL A 449 -9.55 7.10 21.47
C VAL A 449 -8.72 7.37 20.21
N GLY A 450 -8.24 8.61 20.01
CA GLY A 450 -7.35 8.96 18.89
C GLY A 450 -6.06 8.13 18.88
N ILE A 451 -5.40 7.95 20.03
CA ILE A 451 -4.20 7.09 20.14
C ILE A 451 -4.51 5.67 19.65
N ALA A 452 -5.63 5.11 20.11
CA ALA A 452 -6.02 3.76 19.72
C ALA A 452 -6.38 3.66 18.24
N ASN A 453 -7.14 4.62 17.69
CA ASN A 453 -7.57 4.63 16.30
C ASN A 453 -6.38 4.61 15.34
N TYR A 454 -5.41 5.51 15.52
CA TYR A 454 -4.20 5.50 14.70
C TYR A 454 -3.41 4.19 14.83
N ALA A 455 -3.23 3.70 16.07
CA ALA A 455 -2.46 2.50 16.33
C ALA A 455 -3.09 1.24 15.72
N ILE A 456 -4.42 1.12 15.79
CA ILE A 456 -5.18 0.03 15.18
C ILE A 456 -5.01 0.07 13.66
N TYR A 457 -5.20 1.23 13.04
CA TYR A 457 -5.07 1.37 11.60
C TYR A 457 -3.66 1.03 11.12
N MET A 458 -2.63 1.60 11.74
CA MET A 458 -1.23 1.33 11.38
C MET A 458 -0.86 -0.15 11.53
N ALA A 459 -1.18 -0.76 12.68
CA ALA A 459 -0.76 -2.13 12.96
C ALA A 459 -1.50 -3.16 12.09
N THR A 460 -2.78 -2.93 11.79
CA THR A 460 -3.57 -3.84 10.94
C THR A 460 -3.08 -3.83 9.50
N ILE A 461 -2.81 -2.65 8.93
CA ILE A 461 -2.26 -2.52 7.57
C ILE A 461 -0.87 -3.15 7.49
N ASP A 462 0.03 -2.82 8.43
CA ASP A 462 1.40 -3.34 8.43
C ASP A 462 1.44 -4.87 8.57
N TYR A 463 0.59 -5.42 9.42
CA TYR A 463 0.46 -6.87 9.56
C TYR A 463 -0.05 -7.54 8.29
N MET A 464 -1.11 -7.00 7.65
CA MET A 464 -1.68 -7.57 6.43
C MET A 464 -0.71 -7.52 5.24
N ILE A 465 0.05 -6.43 5.10
CA ILE A 465 1.09 -6.33 4.06
C ILE A 465 2.11 -7.47 4.21
N CYS A 466 2.49 -7.80 5.43
CA CYS A 466 3.49 -8.81 5.69
C CYS A 466 2.93 -10.25 5.61
N ALA A 467 1.76 -10.48 6.22
CA ALA A 467 1.21 -11.82 6.39
C ALA A 467 0.68 -12.44 5.09
N TYR A 468 0.26 -11.62 4.13
CA TYR A 468 -0.36 -12.09 2.88
C TYR A 468 0.51 -11.88 1.64
N GLY A 469 1.68 -11.28 1.74
CA GLY A 469 2.68 -11.15 0.67
C GLY A 469 2.10 -10.78 -0.70
N PRO A 470 2.02 -11.71 -1.68
CA PRO A 470 1.48 -11.44 -3.02
C PRO A 470 0.01 -10.99 -3.02
N TYR A 471 -0.75 -11.32 -1.98
CA TYR A 471 -2.15 -10.94 -1.81
C TYR A 471 -2.34 -9.75 -0.84
N SER A 472 -1.24 -9.09 -0.44
CA SER A 472 -1.26 -7.97 0.50
C SER A 472 -2.19 -6.84 0.05
N ALA A 473 -2.18 -6.48 -1.23
CA ALA A 473 -3.07 -5.46 -1.78
C ALA A 473 -4.56 -5.82 -1.61
N SER A 474 -4.92 -7.11 -1.80
CA SER A 474 -6.30 -7.55 -1.58
C SER A 474 -6.67 -7.63 -0.10
N ALA A 475 -5.75 -8.01 0.78
CA ALA A 475 -5.98 -8.05 2.23
C ALA A 475 -6.14 -6.63 2.80
N THR A 476 -5.28 -5.69 2.41
CA THR A 476 -5.36 -4.28 2.82
C THR A 476 -6.55 -3.57 2.18
N GLY A 477 -6.92 -3.95 0.95
CA GLY A 477 -8.13 -3.49 0.29
C GLY A 477 -9.39 -3.90 1.06
N GLY A 478 -9.51 -5.17 1.46
CA GLY A 478 -10.61 -5.63 2.32
C GLY A 478 -10.69 -4.88 3.66
N ASN A 479 -9.53 -4.49 4.24
CA ASN A 479 -9.48 -3.63 5.42
C ASN A 479 -9.98 -2.21 5.12
N GLY A 480 -9.52 -1.61 4.03
CA GLY A 480 -9.97 -0.28 3.58
C GLY A 480 -11.47 -0.26 3.31
N PHE A 481 -11.97 -1.27 2.59
CA PHE A 481 -13.40 -1.42 2.35
C PHE A 481 -14.21 -1.46 3.65
N ALA A 482 -13.82 -2.32 4.61
CA ALA A 482 -14.53 -2.43 5.89
C ALA A 482 -14.53 -1.12 6.66
N ARG A 483 -13.41 -0.40 6.65
CA ARG A 483 -13.23 0.88 7.32
C ARG A 483 -14.20 1.94 6.79
N ASP A 484 -14.15 2.18 5.49
CA ASP A 484 -14.91 3.27 4.88
C ASP A 484 -16.42 2.92 4.78
N PHE A 485 -16.74 1.64 4.56
CA PHE A 485 -18.11 1.15 4.54
C PHE A 485 -18.79 1.25 5.91
N LEU A 486 -18.13 0.78 6.98
CA LEU A 486 -18.65 0.88 8.34
C LEU A 486 -18.78 2.35 8.79
N ALA A 487 -17.80 3.19 8.46
CA ALA A 487 -17.86 4.62 8.73
C ALA A 487 -19.08 5.26 8.05
N GLY A 488 -19.38 4.91 6.80
CA GLY A 488 -20.56 5.39 6.09
C GLY A 488 -21.87 4.99 6.75
N ILE A 489 -22.04 3.69 7.05
CA ILE A 489 -23.25 3.17 7.69
C ILE A 489 -23.46 3.77 9.08
N LEU A 490 -22.42 3.81 9.91
CA LEU A 490 -22.52 4.33 11.27
C LEU A 490 -22.69 5.85 11.30
N THR A 491 -22.19 6.60 10.32
CA THR A 491 -22.49 8.04 10.17
C THR A 491 -23.99 8.27 10.02
N LEU A 492 -24.68 7.46 9.21
CA LEU A 492 -26.13 7.55 9.04
C LEU A 492 -26.88 7.15 10.32
N ALA A 493 -26.39 6.14 11.01
CA ALA A 493 -27.01 5.63 12.24
C ALA A 493 -26.71 6.50 13.48
N ALA A 494 -25.73 7.39 13.44
CA ALA A 494 -25.19 8.06 14.62
C ALA A 494 -26.26 8.83 15.43
N GLU A 495 -26.99 9.76 14.81
CA GLU A 495 -27.98 10.56 15.55
C GLU A 495 -29.13 9.73 16.12
N PRO A 496 -29.81 8.85 15.36
CA PRO A 496 -30.82 7.96 15.94
C PRO A 496 -30.27 7.10 17.09
N PHE A 497 -29.02 6.66 16.97
CA PHE A 497 -28.36 5.86 18.00
C PHE A 497 -28.14 6.67 19.29
N PHE A 498 -27.63 7.90 19.20
CA PHE A 498 -27.39 8.74 20.38
C PHE A 498 -28.68 9.30 21.00
N LEU A 499 -29.73 9.56 20.22
CA LEU A 499 -30.94 10.21 20.72
C LEU A 499 -32.03 9.22 21.20
N ARG A 500 -32.10 8.01 20.64
CA ARG A 500 -33.21 7.07 20.89
C ARG A 500 -32.91 6.00 21.93
N ILE A 501 -31.67 5.85 22.38
CA ILE A 501 -31.33 4.87 23.42
C ILE A 501 -31.82 5.40 24.77
N ASN A 502 -32.88 4.83 25.29
CA ASN A 502 -33.47 5.12 26.59
C ASN A 502 -33.64 6.63 26.90
N PRO A 503 -34.36 7.38 26.05
CA PRO A 503 -34.48 8.83 26.20
C PRO A 503 -35.14 9.24 27.53
N ALA A 504 -35.95 8.36 28.15
CA ALA A 504 -36.60 8.59 29.43
C ALA A 504 -35.63 8.72 30.61
N SER A 505 -34.40 8.19 30.48
CA SER A 505 -33.40 8.24 31.56
C SER A 505 -32.63 9.57 31.61
N GLY A 506 -32.66 10.39 30.54
CA GLY A 506 -31.79 11.55 30.36
C GLY A 506 -30.31 11.24 30.19
N LYS A 507 -29.94 9.95 30.08
CA LYS A 507 -28.55 9.45 29.94
C LYS A 507 -28.34 8.68 28.63
N ASN A 508 -29.02 9.11 27.59
CA ASN A 508 -28.97 8.46 26.28
C ASN A 508 -27.56 8.49 25.65
N LEU A 509 -26.80 9.57 25.84
CA LEU A 509 -25.44 9.70 25.31
C LEU A 509 -24.47 8.72 26.00
N GLU A 510 -24.56 8.62 27.34
CA GLU A 510 -23.72 7.73 28.14
C GLU A 510 -24.00 6.25 27.83
N TYR A 511 -25.28 5.87 27.71
CA TYR A 511 -25.63 4.51 27.34
C TYR A 511 -25.21 4.15 25.92
N ALA A 512 -25.36 5.08 24.96
CA ALA A 512 -24.88 4.90 23.62
C ALA A 512 -23.36 4.65 23.58
N CYS A 513 -22.58 5.49 24.25
CA CYS A 513 -21.13 5.31 24.34
C CYS A 513 -20.74 4.02 25.09
N THR A 514 -21.53 3.60 26.10
CA THR A 514 -21.29 2.34 26.82
C THR A 514 -21.52 1.12 25.93
N ILE A 515 -22.51 1.15 25.03
CA ILE A 515 -22.70 0.10 24.01
C ILE A 515 -21.49 0.03 23.07
N LEU A 516 -21.02 1.18 22.60
CA LEU A 516 -19.80 1.25 21.75
C LEU A 516 -18.56 0.71 22.48
N PHE A 517 -18.45 0.98 23.79
CA PHE A 517 -17.40 0.38 24.64
C PHE A 517 -17.49 -1.15 24.65
N CYS A 518 -18.67 -1.74 24.84
CA CYS A 518 -18.82 -3.19 24.84
C CYS A 518 -18.39 -3.83 23.52
N ILE A 519 -18.77 -3.22 22.39
CA ILE A 519 -18.36 -3.68 21.06
C ILE A 519 -16.84 -3.57 20.90
N ALA A 520 -16.25 -2.42 21.27
CA ALA A 520 -14.80 -2.21 21.24
C ALA A 520 -14.06 -3.25 22.08
N PHE A 521 -14.55 -3.56 23.28
CA PHE A 521 -13.94 -4.52 24.18
C PHE A 521 -13.87 -5.92 23.55
N VAL A 522 -14.97 -6.39 22.94
CA VAL A 522 -15.00 -7.69 22.24
C VAL A 522 -14.02 -7.73 21.07
N LEU A 523 -13.99 -6.68 20.25
CA LEU A 523 -13.09 -6.61 19.10
C LEU A 523 -11.61 -6.54 19.53
N VAL A 524 -11.30 -5.79 20.57
CA VAL A 524 -9.94 -5.73 21.12
C VAL A 524 -9.53 -7.07 21.72
N ALA A 525 -10.42 -7.75 22.46
CA ALA A 525 -10.14 -9.10 22.97
C ALA A 525 -9.80 -10.09 21.85
N ALA A 526 -10.46 -9.98 20.70
CA ALA A 526 -10.18 -10.82 19.54
C ALA A 526 -8.75 -10.60 18.97
N VAL A 527 -8.17 -9.39 19.09
CA VAL A 527 -6.78 -9.13 18.69
C VAL A 527 -5.78 -9.93 19.52
N PHE A 528 -6.01 -10.04 20.83
CA PHE A 528 -5.16 -10.88 21.68
C PHE A 528 -5.19 -12.34 21.25
N VAL A 529 -6.38 -12.84 20.85
CA VAL A 529 -6.50 -14.20 20.30
C VAL A 529 -5.71 -14.34 19.00
N ILE A 530 -5.77 -13.35 18.09
CA ILE A 530 -4.98 -13.35 16.85
C ILE A 530 -3.48 -13.34 17.16
N TYR A 531 -3.04 -12.51 18.09
CA TYR A 531 -1.62 -12.44 18.46
C TYR A 531 -1.10 -13.79 18.97
N TRP A 532 -1.88 -14.48 19.80
CA TRP A 532 -1.44 -15.77 20.37
C TRP A 532 -1.61 -16.96 19.43
N LYS A 533 -2.68 -16.97 18.60
CA LYS A 533 -2.99 -18.07 17.67
C LYS A 533 -2.66 -17.75 16.21
N GLY A 534 -1.99 -16.63 15.93
CA GLY A 534 -1.66 -16.17 14.58
C GLY A 534 -0.98 -17.21 13.70
N PRO A 535 0.10 -17.89 14.17
CA PRO A 535 0.76 -18.94 13.36
C PRO A 535 -0.20 -20.07 12.97
N ALA A 536 -1.06 -20.54 13.90
CA ALA A 536 -2.04 -21.59 13.62
C ALA A 536 -3.16 -21.14 12.67
N LEU A 537 -3.53 -19.86 12.73
CA LEU A 537 -4.53 -19.29 11.81
C LEU A 537 -3.96 -19.13 10.41
N ARG A 538 -2.71 -18.65 10.27
CA ARG A 538 -2.03 -18.55 8.99
C ARG A 538 -1.80 -19.91 8.32
N ALA A 539 -1.43 -20.93 9.11
CA ALA A 539 -1.26 -22.29 8.61
C ALA A 539 -2.55 -22.93 8.04
N ARG A 540 -3.72 -22.38 8.38
CA ARG A 540 -5.01 -22.80 7.84
C ARG A 540 -5.50 -21.92 6.68
N SER A 541 -4.84 -20.82 6.42
CA SER A 541 -5.21 -19.87 5.37
C SER A 541 -4.66 -20.30 4.02
N PRO A 542 -5.51 -20.54 3.01
CA PRO A 542 -5.05 -20.91 1.67
C PRO A 542 -4.28 -19.78 0.96
N PHE A 543 -4.47 -18.52 1.38
CA PHE A 543 -3.75 -17.38 0.82
C PHE A 543 -2.38 -17.17 1.50
N ALA A 544 -2.27 -17.43 2.80
CA ALA A 544 -1.01 -17.34 3.53
C ALA A 544 -0.09 -18.55 3.25
N MET A 545 -0.64 -19.76 3.05
CA MET A 545 0.13 -20.96 2.68
C MET A 545 0.85 -20.82 1.34
N LYS A 546 0.22 -20.21 0.34
CA LYS A 546 0.88 -19.94 -0.96
C LYS A 546 2.12 -19.06 -0.83
N LEU A 547 2.19 -18.22 0.20
CA LEU A 547 3.39 -17.45 0.50
C LEU A 547 4.50 -18.32 1.09
N ALA A 548 4.15 -19.30 1.94
CA ALA A 548 5.12 -20.27 2.49
C ALA A 548 5.69 -21.14 1.38
N ASP A 549 4.84 -21.72 0.52
CA ASP A 549 5.25 -22.54 -0.63
C ASP A 549 6.19 -21.75 -1.57
N ALA A 550 5.88 -20.50 -1.87
CA ALA A 550 6.73 -19.65 -2.70
C ALA A 550 8.10 -19.32 -2.06
N LYS A 551 8.17 -19.28 -0.72
CA LYS A 551 9.44 -19.11 0.00
C LYS A 551 10.27 -20.37 0.00
N ASP A 552 9.65 -21.54 0.13
CA ASP A 552 10.31 -22.84 0.11
C ASP A 552 10.87 -23.15 -1.28
N ASP A 553 10.11 -22.82 -2.35
CA ASP A 553 10.59 -22.93 -3.74
C ASP A 553 11.77 -22.00 -4.02
N ALA A 554 11.79 -20.80 -3.47
CA ALA A 554 12.91 -19.87 -3.59
C ALA A 554 14.13 -20.30 -2.76
N GLY A 555 13.91 -20.96 -1.61
CA GLY A 555 14.96 -21.53 -0.75
C GLY A 555 15.52 -22.86 -1.24
N GLY A 556 14.71 -23.65 -1.94
CA GLY A 556 15.08 -25.00 -2.45
C GLY A 556 15.93 -25.00 -3.70
N ARG A 557 16.15 -23.87 -4.37
CA ARG A 557 17.09 -23.74 -5.50
C ARG A 557 18.51 -23.38 -5.05
N ARG A 558 19.01 -24.03 -4.00
CA ARG A 558 20.46 -24.14 -3.82
C ARG A 558 20.94 -25.22 -4.83
N PRO A 559 21.97 -24.94 -5.66
CA PRO A 559 22.58 -25.96 -6.45
C PRO A 559 23.09 -27.04 -5.48
N SER A 560 22.67 -28.28 -5.70
CA SER A 560 23.18 -29.44 -5.01
C SER A 560 24.71 -29.52 -5.22
N HIS A 561 25.45 -29.09 -4.21
CA HIS A 561 26.88 -29.41 -4.16
C HIS A 561 27.00 -30.91 -3.93
N VAL A 562 27.56 -31.56 -4.93
CA VAL A 562 28.09 -32.91 -4.85
C VAL A 562 29.09 -32.95 -3.69
N GLU A 563 28.84 -33.82 -2.73
CA GLU A 563 29.82 -34.21 -1.69
C GLU A 563 31.05 -34.80 -2.33
N GLY A 564 32.20 -34.30 -1.99
CA GLY A 564 33.48 -34.88 -2.38
C GLY A 564 34.64 -34.21 -1.66
N GLY A 565 35.12 -34.83 -0.57
CA GLY A 565 36.51 -34.79 -0.14
C GLY A 565 36.95 -33.63 0.76
N ALA A 566 37.29 -34.01 1.97
CA ALA A 566 38.08 -33.22 2.93
C ALA A 566 39.42 -32.77 2.32
N ASP A 567 39.84 -31.52 2.65
CA ASP A 567 41.18 -31.28 3.19
C ASP A 567 41.30 -29.85 3.76
N THR A 568 41.94 -29.82 4.89
CA THR A 568 42.36 -28.68 5.72
C THR A 568 43.50 -27.91 5.04
N SER A 569 43.40 -26.54 5.01
CA SER A 569 44.53 -25.68 5.36
C SER A 569 44.12 -24.19 5.43
N THR A 570 44.54 -23.58 6.47
CA THR A 570 44.60 -22.16 6.86
C THR A 570 45.26 -21.27 5.81
N ALA A 571 44.65 -20.09 5.54
CA ALA A 571 45.36 -18.82 5.35
C ALA A 571 44.43 -17.62 5.42
N ASN A 572 44.78 -16.75 6.29
CA ASN A 572 44.35 -15.43 6.62
C ASN A 572 44.75 -14.44 5.51
N THR A 573 43.82 -13.61 5.02
CA THR A 573 44.13 -12.23 4.60
C THR A 573 42.82 -11.43 4.51
N GLY A 574 42.81 -10.28 5.20
CA GLY A 574 41.69 -9.35 5.24
C GLY A 574 41.52 -8.60 3.92
N ASP A 575 40.28 -8.31 3.62
CA ASP A 575 39.91 -7.13 2.85
C ASP A 575 38.50 -6.69 3.23
N ASN A 576 38.39 -5.45 3.67
CA ASN A 576 37.16 -4.75 4.03
C ASN A 576 36.36 -4.39 2.78
N ALA A 577 35.35 -5.19 2.46
CA ALA A 577 34.22 -4.78 1.63
C ALA A 577 32.96 -4.84 2.51
N PRO A 578 32.03 -3.86 2.45
CA PRO A 578 30.84 -3.89 3.30
C PRO A 578 29.97 -5.08 2.91
N ASP A 579 29.82 -6.00 3.85
CA ASP A 579 28.92 -7.15 3.82
C ASP A 579 27.50 -6.69 3.45
N ARG A 580 27.08 -6.97 2.23
CA ARG A 580 25.67 -6.91 1.87
C ARG A 580 25.04 -8.24 2.33
N PRO A 581 24.07 -8.21 3.26
CA PRO A 581 23.39 -9.44 3.66
C PRO A 581 22.73 -10.09 2.44
N PRO A 582 22.66 -11.42 2.37
CA PRO A 582 21.93 -12.10 1.31
C PRO A 582 20.44 -11.75 1.46
N TYR A 583 19.97 -10.83 0.67
CA TYR A 583 18.57 -10.46 0.56
C TYR A 583 17.83 -11.65 -0.07
N VAL A 584 16.95 -12.28 0.70
CA VAL A 584 15.85 -13.06 0.14
C VAL A 584 14.90 -12.05 -0.49
N ARG A 585 15.09 -11.79 -1.76
CA ARG A 585 14.22 -10.94 -2.56
C ARG A 585 12.83 -11.58 -2.58
N GLN A 586 11.88 -10.97 -1.93
CA GLN A 586 10.49 -11.14 -2.34
C GLN A 586 10.41 -10.55 -3.75
N ARG A 587 10.52 -11.42 -4.75
CA ARG A 587 10.11 -11.09 -6.10
C ARG A 587 8.73 -10.48 -5.97
N SER A 588 8.52 -9.26 -6.40
CA SER A 588 7.18 -8.73 -6.52
C SER A 588 6.52 -9.55 -7.64
N GLN A 589 5.87 -10.66 -7.25
CA GLN A 589 5.02 -11.45 -8.15
C GLN A 589 3.75 -10.69 -8.53
N ASN A 590 3.66 -9.42 -8.14
CA ASN A 590 2.63 -8.47 -8.58
C ASN A 590 2.87 -7.95 -10.02
N SER A 591 3.83 -8.49 -10.77
CA SER A 591 4.12 -8.00 -12.11
C SER A 591 3.12 -8.46 -13.18
N ARG A 592 2.15 -9.33 -12.86
CA ARG A 592 1.11 -9.72 -13.81
C ARG A 592 -0.24 -9.77 -13.10
N PHE A 593 -0.90 -8.65 -13.09
CA PHE A 593 -2.27 -8.54 -12.63
C PHE A 593 -3.23 -9.29 -13.56
N PHE A 594 -2.85 -9.42 -14.83
CA PHE A 594 -3.57 -10.09 -15.90
C PHE A 594 -2.67 -11.19 -16.47
N GLY A 595 -2.92 -12.43 -16.06
CA GLY A 595 -2.37 -13.61 -16.68
C GLY A 595 -1.17 -14.23 -15.96
N GLU A 596 -1.44 -15.25 -15.17
CA GLU A 596 -0.56 -16.41 -15.11
C GLU A 596 -0.55 -17.06 -16.49
N SER A 597 0.24 -16.55 -17.44
CA SER A 597 0.54 -17.33 -18.63
C SER A 597 1.37 -18.52 -18.19
N ARG A 598 0.73 -19.68 -18.11
CA ARG A 598 1.40 -20.97 -18.15
C ARG A 598 2.28 -20.98 -19.39
N VAL A 599 3.54 -20.67 -19.25
CA VAL A 599 4.55 -21.09 -20.22
C VAL A 599 4.72 -22.59 -20.02
N THR A 600 3.88 -23.37 -20.68
CA THR A 600 4.21 -24.75 -20.95
C THR A 600 5.42 -24.73 -21.90
N PRO A 601 6.50 -25.46 -21.61
CA PRO A 601 7.59 -25.62 -22.57
C PRO A 601 6.98 -26.28 -23.82
N ARG A 602 7.00 -25.59 -24.95
CA ARG A 602 6.65 -26.18 -26.25
C ARG A 602 7.63 -27.30 -26.49
N GLY A 603 7.07 -28.53 -26.44
CA GLY A 603 7.78 -29.75 -26.72
C GLY A 603 8.31 -29.77 -28.15
N THR A 604 9.41 -30.48 -28.27
CA THR A 604 10.05 -30.99 -29.48
C THR A 604 9.09 -31.49 -30.57
N PRO A 605 9.46 -31.38 -31.84
CA PRO A 605 8.58 -31.75 -32.95
C PRO A 605 8.29 -33.24 -32.99
N ARG A 606 7.05 -33.59 -33.17
CA ARG A 606 6.53 -34.93 -33.39
C ARG A 606 7.11 -35.53 -34.68
N GLY A 607 7.87 -36.62 -34.54
CA GLY A 607 8.12 -37.57 -35.62
C GLY A 607 6.84 -38.38 -35.92
N THR A 608 6.66 -38.66 -37.17
CA THR A 608 5.56 -39.40 -37.82
C THR A 608 5.37 -40.83 -37.26
N PRO A 609 4.13 -41.35 -37.26
CA PRO A 609 3.81 -42.68 -36.75
C PRO A 609 4.02 -43.78 -37.81
N SER A 610 4.73 -44.85 -37.45
CA SER A 610 4.66 -46.13 -38.17
C SER A 610 3.74 -47.10 -37.43
N ALA A 611 2.88 -47.74 -38.19
CA ALA A 611 1.93 -48.73 -37.77
C ALA A 611 2.58 -50.10 -37.45
N SER A 612 2.12 -50.75 -36.40
CA SER A 612 2.02 -52.23 -36.41
C SER A 612 0.97 -52.72 -35.39
N ARG A 613 0.18 -53.63 -35.89
CA ARG A 613 -0.91 -54.46 -35.33
C ARG A 613 -0.38 -55.44 -34.25
N ALA A 614 -1.18 -55.75 -33.25
CA ALA A 614 -1.86 -57.03 -33.08
C ALA A 614 -2.17 -57.38 -31.63
N ASN A 615 -3.42 -57.69 -31.40
CA ASN A 615 -4.03 -58.82 -30.67
C ASN A 615 -3.53 -59.27 -29.29
N SER A 616 -4.39 -59.28 -28.27
CA SER A 616 -5.20 -60.45 -27.78
C SER A 616 -5.76 -60.09 -26.39
N ARG A 617 -7.04 -60.13 -26.24
CA ARG A 617 -7.97 -61.14 -25.62
C ARG A 617 -7.47 -61.73 -24.29
N ALA A 618 -8.17 -61.48 -23.19
CA ALA A 618 -9.21 -62.31 -22.63
C ALA A 618 -9.14 -62.43 -21.09
N ASN A 619 -10.28 -62.36 -20.48
CA ASN A 619 -10.80 -63.09 -19.31
C ASN A 619 -10.10 -62.85 -17.95
N SER A 620 -10.77 -62.74 -16.84
CA SER A 620 -12.11 -63.13 -16.38
C SER A 620 -12.33 -62.71 -14.94
N ARG A 621 -13.57 -62.33 -14.66
CA ARG A 621 -14.44 -62.77 -13.56
C ARG A 621 -13.92 -62.81 -12.11
N ALA A 622 -14.61 -62.03 -11.29
CA ALA A 622 -15.46 -62.49 -10.17
C ALA A 622 -14.82 -62.60 -8.78
N ASN A 623 -15.25 -61.83 -7.81
CA ASN A 623 -16.14 -62.23 -6.72
C ASN A 623 -16.11 -61.19 -5.60
N SER A 624 -17.26 -60.66 -5.29
CA SER A 624 -17.63 -60.27 -3.94
C SER A 624 -18.12 -61.52 -3.18
N PRO A 625 -18.14 -61.55 -1.86
CA PRO A 625 -19.21 -60.85 -1.12
C PRO A 625 -18.95 -60.42 0.33
N SER A 626 -19.72 -59.46 0.71
CA SER A 626 -20.56 -59.32 1.93
C SER A 626 -20.04 -59.55 3.36
N ARG A 627 -20.47 -58.59 4.19
CA ARG A 627 -21.13 -58.66 5.51
C ARG A 627 -20.31 -58.35 6.77
N ARG A 628 -20.91 -57.30 7.45
CA ARG A 628 -21.24 -57.19 8.89
C ARG A 628 -20.07 -57.19 9.93
N LYS A 629 -19.91 -56.12 10.61
CA LYS A 629 -20.67 -55.59 11.82
C LYS A 629 -20.34 -54.11 11.98
#